data_de14e5ad8ea038907d5f3466ef9798ca
#
_entry.id   de14e5ad8ea038907d5f3466ef9798ca
#
_cell.length_a   1.000
_cell.length_b   1.000
_cell.length_c   1.000
_cell.angle_alpha   90.00
_cell.angle_beta   90.00
_cell.angle_gamma   90.00
#
_symmetry.space_group_name_H-M   'P 1'
#
loop_
_entity.id
_entity.type
_entity.pdbx_description
1 polymer ?
#
loop_
_entity_poly.entity_id
_entity_poly.type
_entity_poly.pdbx_seq_one_letter_code
_entity_poly.pdbx_strand_id
1 'polypeptide(L)'
;MNPNSRAALAICLALLLTLSPALWVAAPAYAQADAEDAIQRALDAAARAERAVDQAYNLLSLFEAIGFLATVLGIAAALFGVTRLMRATAILDRTRTEVLREQQSAAAQMKQDMQTRRDELNELRAELRRQAEQTRAASHHSALALALLPLGERQYRAQDYAGAIDTYRRAIALDDSIPAPHYRLGYVLVNQGDLQGALESLERALAIDPDFAPAQAALGLAFRRQAEQMPPGPERDLHFNRAEEQLLRALTAVPKLVDDDGESWWGPLGSLYRRRGQLDAARRAYERAARVTPHSSYPISNLAPLYLLEGQHEPMWESYRRVEELAHAEVLAQVDNYWAYADLIASRLALGKSEAAQAVLQVALEVSPEDSPYPLQSLQETLSLLQEHLPEQAAAIGQVQSLIAEHQRRQATNRQEIARRG
;
A
#
# COMPACT_ATOMS: atom_id res chain seq x y z
N MET A 1 32.72 -10.96 -32.93
CA MET A 1 32.85 -10.58 -31.51
C MET A 1 34.04 -11.30 -30.89
N ASN A 2 34.96 -10.50 -30.31
CA ASN A 2 36.14 -10.99 -29.60
C ASN A 2 35.71 -11.92 -28.43
N PRO A 3 36.38 -13.06 -28.17
CA PRO A 3 36.04 -13.97 -27.08
C PRO A 3 35.90 -13.30 -25.69
N ASN A 4 36.56 -12.17 -25.48
CA ASN A 4 36.46 -11.38 -24.25
C ASN A 4 35.10 -10.68 -24.08
N SER A 5 34.36 -10.35 -25.15
CA SER A 5 33.02 -9.76 -25.06
C SER A 5 31.92 -10.81 -24.79
N ARG A 6 32.15 -12.09 -25.17
CA ARG A 6 31.26 -13.20 -24.81
C ARG A 6 31.41 -13.60 -23.34
N ALA A 7 32.61 -13.55 -22.81
CA ALA A 7 32.86 -13.78 -21.39
C ALA A 7 32.26 -12.67 -20.50
N ALA A 8 32.37 -11.41 -20.92
CA ALA A 8 31.77 -10.28 -20.19
C ALA A 8 30.23 -10.35 -20.16
N LEU A 9 29.60 -10.74 -21.28
CA LEU A 9 28.15 -10.90 -21.35
C LEU A 9 27.64 -12.07 -20.50
N ALA A 10 28.39 -13.19 -20.48
CA ALA A 10 28.08 -14.37 -19.64
C ALA A 10 28.25 -14.06 -18.14
N ILE A 11 29.24 -13.25 -17.76
CA ILE A 11 29.46 -12.81 -16.37
C ILE A 11 28.35 -11.84 -15.92
N CYS A 12 27.90 -10.92 -16.78
CA CYS A 12 26.76 -10.03 -16.47
C CYS A 12 25.45 -10.79 -16.33
N LEU A 13 25.20 -11.82 -17.17
CA LEU A 13 24.02 -12.69 -17.03
C LEU A 13 24.10 -13.57 -15.78
N ALA A 14 25.28 -14.09 -15.42
CA ALA A 14 25.46 -14.87 -14.22
C ALA A 14 25.30 -14.04 -12.94
N LEU A 15 25.75 -12.78 -12.93
CA LEU A 15 25.58 -11.86 -11.79
C LEU A 15 24.11 -11.43 -11.61
N LEU A 16 23.33 -11.35 -12.67
CA LEU A 16 21.89 -11.10 -12.59
C LEU A 16 21.10 -12.31 -12.05
N LEU A 17 21.60 -13.53 -12.23
CA LEU A 17 20.98 -14.77 -11.76
C LEU A 17 21.37 -15.15 -10.32
N THR A 18 22.42 -14.54 -9.74
CA THR A 18 22.92 -14.84 -8.39
C THR A 18 22.47 -13.84 -7.33
N LEU A 19 21.77 -12.75 -7.68
CA LEU A 19 21.13 -11.87 -6.70
C LEU A 19 19.93 -12.60 -6.08
N SER A 20 20.16 -12.98 -4.85
CA SER A 20 19.34 -13.75 -3.91
C SER A 20 17.83 -13.71 -4.14
N PRO A 21 17.13 -14.85 -4.14
CA PRO A 21 15.66 -14.95 -4.24
C PRO A 21 14.89 -14.30 -3.08
N ALA A 22 15.59 -13.78 -2.07
CA ALA A 22 14.98 -13.18 -0.89
C ALA A 22 14.44 -11.74 -1.09
N LEU A 23 14.78 -11.06 -2.21
CA LEU A 23 14.30 -9.70 -2.52
C LEU A 23 13.06 -9.66 -3.44
N TRP A 24 12.59 -10.83 -3.89
CA TRP A 24 11.51 -10.95 -4.89
C TRP A 24 10.11 -11.15 -4.31
N VAL A 25 9.95 -11.11 -2.98
CA VAL A 25 8.68 -11.55 -2.33
C VAL A 25 7.67 -10.40 -2.11
N ALA A 26 7.97 -9.15 -2.45
CA ALA A 26 7.14 -8.01 -2.05
C ALA A 26 6.54 -7.14 -3.17
N ALA A 27 6.64 -7.54 -4.45
CA ALA A 27 5.91 -6.84 -5.51
C ALA A 27 4.71 -7.67 -5.96
N PRO A 28 3.54 -7.08 -6.24
CA PRO A 28 2.42 -7.84 -6.76
C PRO A 28 2.84 -8.50 -8.07
N ALA A 29 2.64 -9.82 -8.15
CA ALA A 29 3.09 -10.70 -9.25
C ALA A 29 2.67 -10.24 -10.65
N TYR A 30 1.69 -9.35 -10.78
CA TYR A 30 1.21 -8.79 -12.04
C TYR A 30 2.14 -7.76 -12.68
N ALA A 31 2.74 -6.87 -11.91
CA ALA A 31 3.62 -5.83 -12.45
C ALA A 31 5.00 -6.37 -12.85
N GLN A 32 5.45 -7.46 -12.23
CA GLN A 32 6.72 -8.12 -12.56
C GLN A 32 6.63 -8.96 -13.84
N ALA A 33 5.52 -9.65 -14.08
CA ALA A 33 5.32 -10.46 -15.28
C ALA A 33 5.32 -9.60 -16.56
N ASP A 34 4.68 -8.42 -16.52
CA ASP A 34 4.65 -7.51 -17.68
C ASP A 34 6.03 -6.89 -17.98
N ALA A 35 6.82 -6.58 -16.96
CA ALA A 35 8.16 -6.01 -17.13
C ALA A 35 9.17 -7.05 -17.63
N GLU A 36 9.13 -8.28 -17.13
CA GLU A 36 9.98 -9.38 -17.61
C GLU A 36 9.66 -9.77 -19.06
N ASP A 37 8.38 -9.81 -19.42
CA ASP A 37 7.94 -10.13 -20.78
C ASP A 37 8.32 -9.01 -21.77
N ALA A 38 8.31 -7.73 -21.35
CA ALA A 38 8.78 -6.60 -22.13
C ALA A 38 10.31 -6.63 -22.33
N ILE A 39 11.07 -6.97 -21.29
CA ILE A 39 12.54 -7.12 -21.38
C ILE A 39 12.90 -8.31 -22.27
N GLN A 40 12.20 -9.43 -22.14
CA GLN A 40 12.43 -10.61 -22.96
C GLN A 40 12.15 -10.33 -24.44
N ARG A 41 11.05 -9.63 -24.76
CA ARG A 41 10.75 -9.20 -26.13
C ARG A 41 11.80 -8.25 -26.71
N ALA A 42 12.36 -7.35 -25.92
CA ALA A 42 13.44 -6.46 -26.32
C ALA A 42 14.75 -7.22 -26.57
N LEU A 43 15.09 -8.21 -25.78
CA LEU A 43 16.25 -9.07 -25.96
C LEU A 43 16.13 -9.95 -27.23
N ASP A 44 14.94 -10.48 -27.48
CA ASP A 44 14.67 -11.29 -28.69
C ASP A 44 14.69 -10.43 -29.97
N ALA A 45 14.27 -9.15 -29.88
CA ALA A 45 14.39 -8.20 -30.99
C ALA A 45 15.86 -7.86 -31.27
N ALA A 46 16.68 -7.62 -30.24
CA ALA A 46 18.10 -7.37 -30.36
C ALA A 46 18.86 -8.58 -30.96
N ALA A 47 18.53 -9.80 -30.55
CA ALA A 47 19.12 -11.02 -31.09
C ALA A 47 18.72 -11.29 -32.57
N ARG A 48 17.52 -10.82 -32.97
CA ARG A 48 17.10 -10.88 -34.41
C ARG A 48 17.85 -9.85 -35.25
N ALA A 49 18.06 -8.65 -34.72
CA ALA A 49 18.84 -7.60 -35.41
C ALA A 49 20.32 -8.00 -35.59
N GLU A 50 20.94 -8.63 -34.59
CA GLU A 50 22.32 -9.15 -34.65
C GLU A 50 22.47 -10.21 -35.73
N ARG A 51 21.52 -11.14 -35.83
CA ARG A 51 21.52 -12.16 -36.92
C ARG A 51 21.34 -11.57 -38.30
N ALA A 52 20.54 -10.51 -38.46
CA ALA A 52 20.38 -9.82 -39.72
C ALA A 52 21.67 -9.09 -40.19
N VAL A 53 22.43 -8.54 -39.24
CA VAL A 53 23.74 -7.93 -39.49
C VAL A 53 24.76 -8.97 -39.92
N ASP A 54 24.83 -10.14 -39.28
CA ASP A 54 25.72 -11.24 -39.63
C ASP A 54 25.40 -11.82 -41.03
N GLN A 55 24.11 -11.90 -41.41
CA GLN A 55 23.71 -12.30 -42.77
C GLN A 55 24.13 -11.28 -43.82
N ALA A 56 24.04 -9.97 -43.52
CA ALA A 56 24.51 -8.91 -44.44
C ALA A 56 26.01 -8.95 -44.63
N TYR A 57 26.79 -9.24 -43.60
CA TYR A 57 28.26 -9.41 -43.70
C TYR A 57 28.66 -10.61 -44.58
N ASN A 58 27.93 -11.72 -44.45
CA ASN A 58 28.19 -12.91 -45.30
C ASN A 58 27.84 -12.68 -46.76
N LEU A 59 26.83 -11.85 -47.08
CA LEU A 59 26.52 -11.45 -48.45
C LEU A 59 27.60 -10.55 -49.03
N LEU A 60 28.18 -9.62 -48.25
CA LEU A 60 29.24 -8.74 -48.67
C LEU A 60 30.51 -9.53 -49.07
N SER A 61 30.89 -10.54 -48.29
CA SER A 61 32.04 -11.42 -48.60
C SER A 61 31.83 -12.24 -49.88
N LEU A 62 30.58 -12.61 -50.19
CA LEU A 62 30.23 -13.31 -51.43
C LEU A 62 30.40 -12.41 -52.65
N PHE A 63 30.07 -11.10 -52.55
CA PHE A 63 30.29 -10.12 -53.64
C PHE A 63 31.76 -9.86 -53.90
N GLU A 64 32.63 -9.84 -52.88
CA GLU A 64 34.09 -9.71 -53.06
C GLU A 64 34.67 -10.94 -53.78
N ALA A 65 34.18 -12.18 -53.46
CA ALA A 65 34.61 -13.39 -54.14
C ALA A 65 34.20 -13.42 -55.62
N ILE A 66 32.99 -12.94 -55.95
CA ILE A 66 32.50 -12.83 -57.34
C ILE A 66 33.33 -11.81 -58.13
N GLY A 67 33.71 -10.68 -57.52
CA GLY A 67 34.56 -9.67 -58.12
C GLY A 67 35.96 -10.22 -58.47
N PHE A 68 36.53 -11.07 -57.62
CA PHE A 68 37.80 -11.72 -57.85
C PHE A 68 37.74 -12.71 -59.03
N LEU A 69 36.64 -13.48 -59.13
CA LEU A 69 36.43 -14.45 -60.21
C LEU A 69 36.29 -13.78 -61.58
N ALA A 70 35.61 -12.65 -61.66
CA ALA A 70 35.45 -11.84 -62.87
C ALA A 70 36.80 -11.28 -63.38
N THR A 71 37.70 -10.98 -62.44
CA THR A 71 39.04 -10.50 -62.78
C THR A 71 39.89 -11.60 -63.42
N VAL A 72 39.81 -12.83 -62.92
CA VAL A 72 40.53 -14.01 -63.45
C VAL A 72 40.04 -14.37 -64.87
N LEU A 73 38.76 -14.33 -65.12
CA LEU A 73 38.16 -14.57 -66.45
C LEU A 73 38.54 -13.50 -67.51
N GLY A 74 38.70 -12.24 -67.12
CA GLY A 74 39.15 -11.15 -68.00
C GLY A 74 40.59 -11.35 -68.50
N ILE A 75 41.46 -11.92 -67.67
CA ILE A 75 42.88 -12.15 -68.06
C ILE A 75 42.97 -13.36 -69.05
N ALA A 76 42.12 -14.37 -68.96
CA ALA A 76 42.12 -15.51 -69.88
C ALA A 76 41.66 -15.13 -71.29
N ALA A 77 40.78 -14.14 -71.45
CA ALA A 77 40.25 -13.72 -72.72
C ALA A 77 41.27 -12.82 -73.51
N ALA A 78 42.22 -12.22 -72.79
CA ALA A 78 43.25 -11.35 -73.44
C ALA A 78 44.33 -12.07 -74.25
N LEU A 79 44.42 -13.43 -74.08
CA LEU A 79 45.44 -14.25 -74.73
C LEU A 79 45.02 -14.78 -76.16
N PHE A 80 43.76 -14.61 -76.54
CA PHE A 80 43.27 -15.13 -77.83
C PHE A 80 42.67 -14.06 -78.78
N GLY A 81 43.49 -13.42 -79.55
CA GLY A 81 43.05 -12.67 -80.72
C GLY A 81 43.17 -11.13 -80.73
N VAL A 82 44.38 -10.66 -81.05
CA VAL A 82 44.83 -9.26 -80.98
C VAL A 82 44.15 -8.30 -81.94
N THR A 83 43.50 -8.67 -83.02
CA THR A 83 42.95 -7.73 -84.01
C THR A 83 41.44 -7.49 -84.02
N ARG A 84 40.65 -8.37 -83.41
CA ARG A 84 39.24 -8.13 -83.10
C ARG A 84 39.05 -7.54 -81.68
N LEU A 85 40.08 -7.62 -80.86
CA LEU A 85 40.08 -7.29 -79.48
C LEU A 85 40.03 -5.80 -79.15
N MET A 86 40.63 -4.93 -79.99
CA MET A 86 40.68 -3.48 -79.71
C MET A 86 39.33 -2.75 -79.73
N ARG A 87 38.34 -3.28 -80.50
CA ARG A 87 36.97 -2.73 -80.40
C ARG A 87 36.15 -3.37 -79.27
N ALA A 88 36.40 -4.64 -78.97
CA ALA A 88 35.74 -5.35 -77.89
C ALA A 88 36.31 -4.92 -76.53
N THR A 89 37.60 -4.65 -76.38
CA THR A 89 38.23 -4.12 -75.17
C THR A 89 37.71 -2.74 -74.79
N ALA A 90 37.49 -1.84 -75.80
CA ALA A 90 36.91 -0.52 -75.47
C ALA A 90 35.44 -0.57 -75.01
N ILE A 91 34.66 -1.57 -75.46
CA ILE A 91 33.32 -1.81 -75.04
C ILE A 91 33.36 -2.52 -73.65
N LEU A 92 34.25 -3.52 -73.49
CA LEU A 92 34.46 -4.19 -72.24
C LEU A 92 35.00 -3.27 -71.12
N ASP A 93 35.90 -2.36 -71.44
CA ASP A 93 36.40 -1.35 -70.51
C ASP A 93 35.31 -0.34 -70.10
N ARG A 94 34.42 0.05 -71.02
CA ARG A 94 33.26 0.90 -70.69
C ARG A 94 32.28 0.15 -69.81
N THR A 95 31.86 -1.09 -70.16
CA THR A 95 30.97 -1.89 -69.35
C THR A 95 31.61 -2.27 -68.01
N ARG A 96 32.91 -2.56 -68.03
CA ARG A 96 33.67 -2.79 -66.81
C ARG A 96 33.68 -1.59 -65.85
N THR A 97 33.92 -0.40 -66.40
CA THR A 97 33.89 0.83 -65.59
C THR A 97 32.49 1.21 -65.13
N GLU A 98 31.46 0.95 -65.96
CA GLU A 98 30.07 1.12 -65.51
C GLU A 98 29.69 0.14 -64.41
N VAL A 99 29.94 -1.16 -64.58
CA VAL A 99 29.70 -2.19 -63.60
C VAL A 99 30.47 -1.92 -62.29
N LEU A 100 31.73 -1.49 -62.39
CA LEU A 100 32.53 -1.14 -61.21
C LEU A 100 31.98 0.12 -60.54
N ARG A 101 31.48 1.12 -61.26
CA ARG A 101 30.83 2.30 -60.69
C ARG A 101 29.50 1.95 -60.04
N GLU A 102 28.69 1.09 -60.67
CA GLU A 102 27.44 0.60 -60.09
C GLU A 102 27.72 -0.22 -58.84
N GLN A 103 28.71 -1.13 -58.86
CA GLN A 103 29.12 -1.88 -57.66
C GLN A 103 29.63 -0.98 -56.56
N GLN A 104 30.44 0.04 -56.88
CA GLN A 104 30.94 1.00 -55.90
C GLN A 104 29.80 1.88 -55.34
N SER A 105 28.85 2.29 -56.17
CA SER A 105 27.69 3.06 -55.74
C SER A 105 26.74 2.21 -54.85
N ALA A 106 26.48 0.95 -55.24
CA ALA A 106 25.69 0.03 -54.47
C ALA A 106 26.35 -0.33 -53.12
N ALA A 107 27.66 -0.52 -53.10
CA ALA A 107 28.41 -0.75 -51.87
C ALA A 107 28.44 0.49 -50.96
N ALA A 108 28.54 1.69 -51.56
CA ALA A 108 28.45 2.96 -50.81
C ALA A 108 27.05 3.17 -50.20
N GLN A 109 25.98 2.92 -50.97
CA GLN A 109 24.62 2.95 -50.49
C GLN A 109 24.37 1.93 -49.36
N MET A 110 24.79 0.70 -49.57
CA MET A 110 24.64 -0.35 -48.56
C MET A 110 25.41 -0.01 -47.26
N LYS A 111 26.61 0.58 -47.39
CA LYS A 111 27.37 1.05 -46.25
C LYS A 111 26.67 2.20 -45.51
N GLN A 112 26.06 3.10 -46.24
CA GLN A 112 25.27 4.21 -45.68
C GLN A 112 24.02 3.70 -44.99
N ASP A 113 23.27 2.80 -45.62
CA ASP A 113 22.09 2.18 -45.04
C ASP A 113 22.42 1.37 -43.74
N MET A 114 23.55 0.64 -43.78
CA MET A 114 24.03 -0.07 -42.58
C MET A 114 24.42 0.90 -41.46
N GLN A 115 25.00 2.05 -41.81
CA GLN A 115 25.37 3.06 -40.83
C GLN A 115 24.14 3.71 -40.22
N THR A 116 23.14 4.06 -41.02
CA THR A 116 21.86 4.61 -40.59
C THR A 116 21.14 3.61 -39.64
N ARG A 117 21.04 2.34 -40.05
CA ARG A 117 20.43 1.30 -39.18
C ARG A 117 21.21 1.07 -37.87
N ARG A 118 22.53 1.20 -37.92
CA ARG A 118 23.36 1.11 -36.71
C ARG A 118 23.10 2.28 -35.76
N ASP A 119 22.94 3.47 -36.31
CA ASP A 119 22.66 4.68 -35.55
C ASP A 119 21.24 4.59 -34.92
N GLU A 120 20.23 4.15 -35.71
CA GLU A 120 18.87 3.86 -35.20
C GLU A 120 18.87 2.82 -34.07
N LEU A 121 19.65 1.75 -34.22
CA LEU A 121 19.78 0.72 -33.15
C LEU A 121 20.48 1.27 -31.90
N ASN A 122 21.45 2.17 -32.06
CA ASN A 122 22.10 2.79 -30.91
C ASN A 122 21.16 3.77 -30.19
N GLU A 123 20.34 4.52 -30.92
CA GLU A 123 19.30 5.39 -30.36
C GLU A 123 18.27 4.58 -29.61
N LEU A 124 17.75 3.49 -30.17
CA LEU A 124 16.81 2.59 -29.54
C LEU A 124 17.39 1.95 -28.26
N ARG A 125 18.66 1.54 -28.31
CA ARG A 125 19.36 1.02 -27.12
C ARG A 125 19.52 2.08 -26.04
N ALA A 126 19.81 3.31 -26.41
CA ALA A 126 19.90 4.41 -25.46
C ALA A 126 18.54 4.72 -24.82
N GLU A 127 17.47 4.68 -25.60
CA GLU A 127 16.11 4.86 -25.11
C GLU A 127 15.68 3.73 -24.15
N LEU A 128 15.91 2.47 -24.52
CA LEU A 128 15.63 1.32 -23.66
C LEU A 128 16.43 1.35 -22.35
N ARG A 129 17.67 1.82 -22.38
CA ARG A 129 18.46 2.01 -21.17
C ARG A 129 17.87 3.08 -20.27
N ARG A 130 17.46 4.23 -20.83
CA ARG A 130 16.80 5.30 -20.08
C ARG A 130 15.50 4.82 -19.44
N GLN A 131 14.67 4.10 -20.18
CA GLN A 131 13.43 3.52 -19.65
C GLN A 131 13.70 2.49 -18.55
N ALA A 132 14.71 1.62 -18.72
CA ALA A 132 15.11 0.66 -17.70
C ALA A 132 15.64 1.33 -16.42
N GLU A 133 16.40 2.41 -16.55
CA GLU A 133 16.89 3.20 -15.40
C GLU A 133 15.74 3.91 -14.69
N GLN A 134 14.81 4.50 -15.43
CA GLN A 134 13.61 5.13 -14.87
C GLN A 134 12.73 4.11 -14.12
N THR A 135 12.49 2.94 -14.73
CA THR A 135 11.72 1.86 -14.09
C THR A 135 12.41 1.36 -12.82
N ARG A 136 13.75 1.21 -12.83
CA ARG A 136 14.50 0.82 -11.63
C ARG A 136 14.43 1.89 -10.54
N ALA A 137 14.55 3.16 -10.90
CA ALA A 137 14.44 4.27 -9.96
C ALA A 137 13.03 4.32 -9.34
N ALA A 138 11.98 4.19 -10.14
CA ALA A 138 10.59 4.12 -9.67
C ALA A 138 10.39 2.92 -8.72
N SER A 139 10.82 1.71 -9.12
CA SER A 139 10.74 0.51 -8.27
C SER A 139 11.52 0.66 -6.96
N HIS A 140 12.65 1.37 -6.97
CA HIS A 140 13.42 1.65 -5.76
C HIS A 140 12.67 2.59 -4.82
N HIS A 141 12.05 3.66 -5.34
CA HIS A 141 11.24 4.59 -4.54
C HIS A 141 10.02 3.88 -3.93
N SER A 142 9.30 3.06 -4.71
CA SER A 142 8.18 2.27 -4.20
C SER A 142 8.60 1.31 -3.09
N ALA A 143 9.75 0.63 -3.25
CA ALA A 143 10.30 -0.26 -2.24
C ALA A 143 10.67 0.50 -0.96
N LEU A 144 11.29 1.69 -1.06
CA LEU A 144 11.59 2.54 0.09
C LEU A 144 10.32 3.06 0.77
N ALA A 145 9.31 3.48 0.01
CA ALA A 145 8.02 3.92 0.54
C ALA A 145 7.37 2.80 1.38
N LEU A 146 7.32 1.57 0.84
CA LEU A 146 6.78 0.42 1.55
C LEU A 146 7.62 0.03 2.78
N ALA A 147 8.94 0.18 2.72
CA ALA A 147 9.83 -0.10 3.85
C ALA A 147 9.62 0.86 5.04
N LEU A 148 9.04 2.04 4.83
CA LEU A 148 8.70 2.98 5.90
C LEU A 148 7.41 2.57 6.66
N LEU A 149 6.51 1.78 6.06
CA LEU A 149 5.24 1.42 6.69
C LEU A 149 5.41 0.71 8.05
N PRO A 150 6.29 -0.29 8.22
CA PRO A 150 6.52 -0.92 9.52
C PRO A 150 7.08 0.04 10.57
N LEU A 151 7.84 1.06 10.17
CA LEU A 151 8.34 2.10 11.09
C LEU A 151 7.16 2.96 11.58
N GLY A 152 6.33 3.47 10.66
CA GLY A 152 5.14 4.24 11.00
C GLY A 152 4.15 3.45 11.86
N GLU A 153 3.95 2.16 11.57
CA GLU A 153 3.12 1.28 12.39
C GLU A 153 3.66 1.11 13.82
N ARG A 154 4.97 0.93 13.97
CA ARG A 154 5.60 0.85 15.30
C ARG A 154 5.46 2.17 16.06
N GLN A 155 5.62 3.33 15.39
CA GLN A 155 5.42 4.64 15.99
C GLN A 155 3.95 4.82 16.42
N TYR A 156 3.00 4.44 15.57
CA TYR A 156 1.58 4.47 15.89
C TYR A 156 1.26 3.65 17.16
N ARG A 157 1.74 2.39 17.21
CA ARG A 157 1.55 1.51 18.38
C ARG A 157 2.23 2.04 19.66
N ALA A 158 3.32 2.79 19.51
CA ALA A 158 3.96 3.50 20.62
C ALA A 158 3.29 4.84 20.97
N GLN A 159 2.12 5.14 20.39
CA GLN A 159 1.39 6.39 20.52
C GLN A 159 2.17 7.64 20.06
N ASP A 160 3.28 7.46 19.34
CA ASP A 160 4.00 8.53 18.65
C ASP A 160 3.28 8.85 17.33
N TYR A 161 2.11 9.44 17.44
CA TYR A 161 1.27 9.77 16.28
C TYR A 161 1.93 10.79 15.37
N ALA A 162 2.64 11.78 15.94
CA ALA A 162 3.36 12.76 15.16
C ALA A 162 4.47 12.13 14.31
N GLY A 163 5.24 11.23 14.88
CA GLY A 163 6.26 10.45 14.16
C GLY A 163 5.65 9.56 13.09
N ALA A 164 4.52 8.88 13.38
CA ALA A 164 3.82 8.05 12.41
C ALA A 164 3.34 8.87 11.20
N ILE A 165 2.72 10.03 11.45
CA ILE A 165 2.25 10.96 10.40
C ILE A 165 3.43 11.41 9.52
N ASP A 166 4.55 11.84 10.12
CA ASP A 166 5.75 12.24 9.35
C ASP A 166 6.28 11.08 8.50
N THR A 167 6.37 9.89 9.09
CA THR A 167 6.84 8.69 8.39
C THR A 167 5.94 8.33 7.20
N TYR A 168 4.61 8.38 7.35
CA TYR A 168 3.69 8.09 6.25
C TYR A 168 3.70 9.19 5.18
N ARG A 169 3.84 10.47 5.56
CA ARG A 169 4.04 11.57 4.59
C ARG A 169 5.33 11.41 3.79
N ARG A 170 6.41 10.94 4.42
CA ARG A 170 7.66 10.63 3.72
C ARG A 170 7.50 9.45 2.78
N ALA A 171 6.74 8.42 3.15
CA ALA A 171 6.43 7.31 2.25
C ALA A 171 5.65 7.79 1.02
N ILE A 172 4.65 8.65 1.20
CA ILE A 172 3.88 9.28 0.12
C ILE A 172 4.78 10.15 -0.78
N ALA A 173 5.71 10.92 -0.18
CA ALA A 173 6.64 11.74 -0.96
C ALA A 173 7.62 10.92 -1.81
N LEU A 174 7.92 9.68 -1.42
CA LEU A 174 8.74 8.75 -2.21
C LEU A 174 7.94 8.14 -3.37
N ASP A 175 6.69 7.74 -3.11
CA ASP A 175 5.80 7.19 -4.13
C ASP A 175 4.33 7.42 -3.73
N ASP A 176 3.69 8.39 -4.38
CA ASP A 176 2.30 8.76 -4.13
C ASP A 176 1.27 7.88 -4.85
N SER A 177 1.73 6.93 -5.65
CA SER A 177 0.89 5.97 -6.37
C SER A 177 0.51 4.72 -5.56
N ILE A 178 1.02 4.60 -4.34
CA ILE A 178 0.74 3.46 -3.45
C ILE A 178 -0.42 3.81 -2.51
N PRO A 179 -1.53 3.05 -2.47
CA PRO A 179 -2.68 3.38 -1.62
C PRO A 179 -2.40 3.20 -0.12
N ALA A 180 -1.54 2.25 0.27
CA ALA A 180 -1.30 1.89 1.67
C ALA A 180 -0.76 3.03 2.54
N PRO A 181 0.25 3.85 2.14
CA PRO A 181 0.69 5.00 2.93
C PRO A 181 -0.41 6.04 3.15
N HIS A 182 -1.25 6.30 2.14
CA HIS A 182 -2.39 7.22 2.25
C HIS A 182 -3.45 6.70 3.23
N TYR A 183 -3.77 5.41 3.16
CA TYR A 183 -4.65 4.76 4.13
C TYR A 183 -4.11 4.88 5.55
N ARG A 184 -2.84 4.50 5.78
CA ARG A 184 -2.20 4.57 7.10
C ARG A 184 -2.19 5.98 7.67
N LEU A 185 -1.86 6.97 6.85
CA LEU A 185 -1.95 8.38 7.24
C LEU A 185 -3.38 8.75 7.64
N GLY A 186 -4.36 8.42 6.80
CA GLY A 186 -5.77 8.70 7.06
C GLY A 186 -6.27 8.03 8.35
N TYR A 187 -5.89 6.78 8.61
CA TYR A 187 -6.26 6.06 9.82
C TYR A 187 -5.72 6.73 11.10
N VAL A 188 -4.44 7.13 11.10
CA VAL A 188 -3.86 7.88 12.23
C VAL A 188 -4.56 9.21 12.43
N LEU A 189 -4.87 9.94 11.36
CA LEU A 189 -5.56 11.24 11.44
C LEU A 189 -6.99 11.09 11.99
N VAL A 190 -7.72 10.00 11.63
CA VAL A 190 -9.02 9.69 12.26
C VAL A 190 -8.87 9.53 13.77
N ASN A 191 -7.84 8.82 14.24
CA ASN A 191 -7.62 8.58 15.66
C ASN A 191 -7.16 9.84 16.41
N GLN A 192 -6.47 10.75 15.74
CA GLN A 192 -6.11 12.08 16.25
C GLN A 192 -7.28 13.08 16.22
N GLY A 193 -8.37 12.78 15.52
CA GLY A 193 -9.53 13.68 15.38
C GLY A 193 -9.39 14.71 14.25
N ASP A 194 -8.32 14.69 13.47
CA ASP A 194 -8.21 15.46 12.22
C ASP A 194 -9.01 14.77 11.11
N LEU A 195 -10.34 14.92 11.20
CA LEU A 195 -11.25 14.25 10.28
C LEU A 195 -11.14 14.77 8.84
N GLN A 196 -10.79 16.06 8.66
CA GLN A 196 -10.62 16.64 7.34
C GLN A 196 -9.40 16.05 6.62
N GLY A 197 -8.23 16.08 7.26
CA GLY A 197 -7.01 15.49 6.72
C GLY A 197 -7.14 13.97 6.50
N ALA A 198 -7.92 13.29 7.37
CA ALA A 198 -8.21 11.88 7.22
C ALA A 198 -9.01 11.60 5.94
N LEU A 199 -10.10 12.35 5.70
CA LEU A 199 -10.92 12.21 4.49
C LEU A 199 -10.08 12.39 3.22
N GLU A 200 -9.30 13.47 3.15
CA GLU A 200 -8.41 13.75 2.00
C GLU A 200 -7.44 12.60 1.73
N SER A 201 -6.82 12.07 2.78
CA SER A 201 -5.86 10.97 2.67
C SER A 201 -6.53 9.66 2.23
N LEU A 202 -7.69 9.32 2.80
CA LEU A 202 -8.43 8.11 2.49
C LEU A 202 -9.05 8.15 1.09
N GLU A 203 -9.59 9.30 0.67
CA GLU A 203 -10.08 9.52 -0.69
C GLU A 203 -8.93 9.41 -1.71
N ARG A 204 -7.74 9.88 -1.36
CA ARG A 204 -6.55 9.69 -2.23
C ARG A 204 -6.19 8.21 -2.34
N ALA A 205 -6.21 7.43 -1.25
CA ALA A 205 -6.00 5.98 -1.30
C ALA A 205 -6.99 5.29 -2.25
N LEU A 206 -8.29 5.66 -2.17
CA LEU A 206 -9.36 5.11 -3.00
C LEU A 206 -9.34 5.62 -4.45
N ALA A 207 -8.76 6.79 -4.71
CA ALA A 207 -8.53 7.26 -6.07
C ALA A 207 -7.44 6.44 -6.78
N ILE A 208 -6.47 5.89 -6.02
CA ILE A 208 -5.43 5.00 -6.53
C ILE A 208 -5.98 3.58 -6.71
N ASP A 209 -6.64 3.05 -5.67
CA ASP A 209 -7.27 1.73 -5.69
C ASP A 209 -8.69 1.82 -5.10
N PRO A 210 -9.72 1.90 -5.96
CA PRO A 210 -11.12 2.00 -5.54
C PRO A 210 -11.63 0.82 -4.71
N ASP A 211 -10.98 -0.35 -4.80
CA ASP A 211 -11.37 -1.58 -4.11
C ASP A 211 -10.50 -1.86 -2.87
N PHE A 212 -9.67 -0.90 -2.47
CA PHE A 212 -8.82 -1.03 -1.30
C PHE A 212 -9.65 -1.02 0.00
N ALA A 213 -10.09 -2.19 0.42
CA ALA A 213 -11.02 -2.39 1.53
C ALA A 213 -10.60 -1.71 2.85
N PRO A 214 -9.30 -1.67 3.27
CA PRO A 214 -8.90 -0.95 4.47
C PRO A 214 -9.22 0.56 4.41
N ALA A 215 -9.00 1.21 3.26
CA ALA A 215 -9.31 2.62 3.10
C ALA A 215 -10.82 2.88 3.07
N GLN A 216 -11.61 2.00 2.45
CA GLN A 216 -13.08 2.08 2.49
C GLN A 216 -13.58 2.01 3.94
N ALA A 217 -13.08 1.05 4.73
CA ALA A 217 -13.49 0.89 6.11
C ALA A 217 -13.09 2.10 6.98
N ALA A 218 -11.87 2.60 6.83
CA ALA A 218 -11.39 3.79 7.54
C ALA A 218 -12.15 5.07 7.12
N LEU A 219 -12.51 5.20 5.84
CA LEU A 219 -13.36 6.29 5.35
C LEU A 219 -14.75 6.23 5.98
N GLY A 220 -15.33 5.03 6.12
CA GLY A 220 -16.57 4.82 6.84
C GLY A 220 -16.47 5.24 8.32
N LEU A 221 -15.35 4.93 8.98
CA LEU A 221 -15.09 5.37 10.36
C LEU A 221 -14.97 6.91 10.44
N ALA A 222 -14.28 7.55 9.50
CA ALA A 222 -14.15 9.01 9.44
C ALA A 222 -15.51 9.70 9.30
N PHE A 223 -16.37 9.25 8.37
CA PHE A 223 -17.73 9.76 8.21
C PHE A 223 -18.58 9.55 9.47
N ARG A 224 -18.48 8.40 10.13
CA ARG A 224 -19.18 8.14 11.38
C ARG A 224 -18.76 9.14 12.47
N ARG A 225 -17.46 9.32 12.68
CA ARG A 225 -16.94 10.28 13.68
C ARG A 225 -17.34 11.71 13.35
N GLN A 226 -17.36 12.09 12.07
CA GLN A 226 -17.83 13.41 11.64
C GLN A 226 -19.31 13.58 11.94
N ALA A 227 -20.15 12.59 11.66
CA ALA A 227 -21.56 12.61 12.02
C ALA A 227 -21.79 12.74 13.53
N GLU A 228 -20.97 12.10 14.37
CA GLU A 228 -21.06 12.20 15.83
C GLU A 228 -20.79 13.61 16.37
N GLN A 229 -20.03 14.42 15.64
CA GLN A 229 -19.76 15.82 15.98
C GLN A 229 -20.85 16.79 15.49
N MET A 230 -21.76 16.33 14.65
CA MET A 230 -22.83 17.15 14.08
C MET A 230 -24.09 17.14 14.96
N PRO A 231 -24.85 18.25 15.00
CA PRO A 231 -26.17 18.26 15.61
C PRO A 231 -27.13 17.30 14.84
N PRO A 232 -28.16 16.76 15.51
CA PRO A 232 -29.18 15.96 14.84
C PRO A 232 -29.80 16.71 13.65
N GLY A 233 -29.89 16.04 12.51
CA GLY A 233 -30.44 16.60 11.28
C GLY A 233 -30.05 15.84 10.02
N PRO A 234 -30.58 16.26 8.87
CA PRO A 234 -30.39 15.54 7.59
C PRO A 234 -28.92 15.40 7.16
N GLU A 235 -28.10 16.37 7.48
CA GLU A 235 -26.66 16.35 7.17
C GLU A 235 -25.93 15.27 7.98
N ARG A 236 -26.20 15.19 9.29
CA ARG A 236 -25.71 14.11 10.13
C ARG A 236 -26.12 12.74 9.62
N ASP A 237 -27.39 12.59 9.23
CA ASP A 237 -27.91 11.33 8.71
C ASP A 237 -27.26 10.96 7.38
N LEU A 238 -26.96 11.93 6.52
CA LEU A 238 -26.21 11.71 5.29
C LEU A 238 -24.82 11.15 5.57
N HIS A 239 -24.10 11.70 6.57
CA HIS A 239 -22.78 11.21 6.96
C HIS A 239 -22.85 9.80 7.56
N PHE A 240 -23.86 9.47 8.36
CA PHE A 240 -24.09 8.10 8.83
C PHE A 240 -24.38 7.13 7.67
N ASN A 241 -25.14 7.55 6.66
CA ASN A 241 -25.41 6.71 5.49
C ASN A 241 -24.14 6.46 4.67
N ARG A 242 -23.29 7.48 4.47
CA ARG A 242 -21.98 7.33 3.83
C ARG A 242 -21.07 6.38 4.62
N ALA A 243 -21.07 6.53 5.94
CA ALA A 243 -20.31 5.65 6.82
C ALA A 243 -20.75 4.18 6.68
N GLU A 244 -22.04 3.91 6.71
CA GLU A 244 -22.62 2.58 6.54
C GLU A 244 -22.24 1.98 5.18
N GLU A 245 -22.41 2.75 4.10
CA GLU A 245 -22.08 2.32 2.74
C GLU A 245 -20.63 1.89 2.62
N GLN A 246 -19.68 2.72 3.10
CA GLN A 246 -18.26 2.42 3.01
C GLN A 246 -17.86 1.21 3.86
N LEU A 247 -18.36 1.11 5.09
CA LEU A 247 -18.11 -0.04 5.97
C LEU A 247 -18.67 -1.34 5.37
N LEU A 248 -19.89 -1.31 4.86
CA LEU A 248 -20.52 -2.49 4.24
C LEU A 248 -19.79 -2.90 2.95
N ARG A 249 -19.35 -1.95 2.14
CA ARG A 249 -18.57 -2.23 0.93
C ARG A 249 -17.26 -2.95 1.29
N ALA A 250 -16.51 -2.44 2.25
CA ALA A 250 -15.27 -3.07 2.74
C ALA A 250 -15.52 -4.47 3.30
N LEU A 251 -16.53 -4.63 4.18
CA LEU A 251 -16.84 -5.88 4.85
C LEU A 251 -17.52 -6.92 3.95
N THR A 252 -18.12 -6.50 2.85
CA THR A 252 -18.62 -7.41 1.81
C THR A 252 -17.46 -7.98 1.00
N ALA A 253 -16.48 -7.15 0.65
CA ALA A 253 -15.27 -7.58 -0.05
C ALA A 253 -14.36 -8.44 0.85
N VAL A 254 -14.16 -8.03 2.12
CA VAL A 254 -13.27 -8.70 3.07
C VAL A 254 -13.99 -8.88 4.42
N PRO A 255 -14.78 -9.95 4.61
CA PRO A 255 -15.60 -10.14 5.82
C PRO A 255 -14.82 -10.29 7.14
N LYS A 256 -13.53 -10.60 7.08
CA LYS A 256 -12.62 -10.73 8.23
C LYS A 256 -11.62 -9.59 8.32
N LEU A 257 -11.92 -8.45 7.71
CA LEU A 257 -11.06 -7.28 7.74
C LEU A 257 -10.88 -6.80 9.19
N VAL A 258 -9.63 -6.59 9.57
CA VAL A 258 -9.22 -5.96 10.84
C VAL A 258 -8.50 -4.65 10.56
N ASP A 259 -8.50 -3.77 11.54
CA ASP A 259 -7.75 -2.51 11.49
C ASP A 259 -6.29 -2.67 11.95
N ASP A 260 -5.60 -1.56 12.10
CA ASP A 260 -4.19 -1.51 12.50
C ASP A 260 -3.98 -1.86 13.98
N ASP A 261 -5.04 -1.81 14.78
CA ASP A 261 -5.06 -2.25 16.19
C ASP A 261 -5.41 -3.75 16.31
N GLY A 262 -5.73 -4.41 15.18
CA GLY A 262 -6.13 -5.81 15.13
C GLY A 262 -7.61 -6.03 15.42
N GLU A 263 -8.42 -4.97 15.48
CA GLU A 263 -9.84 -5.03 15.75
C GLU A 263 -10.68 -5.18 14.49
N SER A 264 -11.79 -5.90 14.63
CA SER A 264 -12.69 -6.15 13.50
C SER A 264 -13.47 -4.90 13.08
N TRP A 265 -13.47 -4.57 11.80
CA TRP A 265 -14.26 -3.48 11.24
C TRP A 265 -15.79 -3.66 11.38
N TRP A 266 -16.27 -4.86 11.79
CA TRP A 266 -17.65 -5.03 12.24
C TRP A 266 -17.96 -4.26 13.52
N GLY A 267 -16.95 -3.96 14.36
CA GLY A 267 -17.11 -3.14 15.58
C GLY A 267 -17.53 -1.70 15.26
N PRO A 268 -16.80 -0.93 14.43
CA PRO A 268 -17.22 0.39 13.95
C PRO A 268 -18.61 0.40 13.32
N LEU A 269 -19.00 -0.61 12.56
CA LEU A 269 -20.36 -0.74 12.00
C LEU A 269 -21.41 -0.96 13.09
N GLY A 270 -21.08 -1.79 14.10
CA GLY A 270 -21.94 -1.98 15.29
C GLY A 270 -22.15 -0.68 16.05
N SER A 271 -21.08 0.09 16.26
CA SER A 271 -21.15 1.42 16.90
C SER A 271 -22.03 2.39 16.12
N LEU A 272 -21.94 2.39 14.77
CA LEU A 272 -22.80 3.21 13.89
C LEU A 272 -24.28 2.83 14.09
N TYR A 273 -24.63 1.56 14.05
CA TYR A 273 -25.99 1.09 14.26
C TYR A 273 -26.53 1.43 15.64
N ARG A 274 -25.70 1.27 16.69
CA ARG A 274 -26.06 1.67 18.06
C ARG A 274 -26.37 3.16 18.15
N ARG A 275 -25.54 4.04 17.55
CA ARG A 275 -25.76 5.50 17.51
C ARG A 275 -27.04 5.89 16.76
N ARG A 276 -27.50 5.07 15.81
CA ARG A 276 -28.75 5.25 15.08
C ARG A 276 -29.97 4.60 15.78
N GLY A 277 -29.78 4.00 16.95
CA GLY A 277 -30.84 3.28 17.66
C GLY A 277 -31.27 1.95 17.04
N GLN A 278 -30.48 1.44 16.08
CA GLN A 278 -30.76 0.17 15.39
C GLN A 278 -30.13 -0.99 16.16
N LEU A 279 -30.66 -1.28 17.37
CA LEU A 279 -30.04 -2.18 18.34
C LEU A 279 -29.83 -3.60 17.80
N ASP A 280 -30.80 -4.17 17.09
CA ASP A 280 -30.67 -5.49 16.46
C ASP A 280 -29.56 -5.56 15.42
N ALA A 281 -29.37 -4.52 14.62
CA ALA A 281 -28.30 -4.45 13.63
C ALA A 281 -26.93 -4.30 14.33
N ALA A 282 -26.88 -3.47 15.39
CA ALA A 282 -25.68 -3.30 16.22
C ALA A 282 -25.26 -4.63 16.85
N ARG A 283 -26.20 -5.38 17.46
CA ARG A 283 -25.93 -6.69 18.06
C ARG A 283 -25.35 -7.66 17.04
N ARG A 284 -25.99 -7.81 15.86
CA ARG A 284 -25.48 -8.69 14.80
C ARG A 284 -24.07 -8.29 14.32
N ALA A 285 -23.79 -7.00 14.26
CA ALA A 285 -22.47 -6.51 13.86
C ALA A 285 -21.41 -6.85 14.93
N TYR A 286 -21.67 -6.60 16.21
CA TYR A 286 -20.76 -6.95 17.29
C TYR A 286 -20.57 -8.46 17.46
N GLU A 287 -21.62 -9.28 17.26
CA GLU A 287 -21.49 -10.74 17.22
C GLU A 287 -20.56 -11.20 16.07
N ARG A 288 -20.61 -10.54 14.92
CA ARG A 288 -19.66 -10.81 13.82
C ARG A 288 -18.26 -10.37 14.19
N ALA A 289 -18.10 -9.19 14.80
CA ALA A 289 -16.82 -8.70 15.28
C ALA A 289 -16.18 -9.70 16.27
N ALA A 290 -16.93 -10.17 17.26
CA ALA A 290 -16.47 -11.16 18.25
C ALA A 290 -16.03 -12.49 17.60
N ARG A 291 -16.65 -12.89 16.50
CA ARG A 291 -16.21 -14.08 15.74
C ARG A 291 -14.92 -13.84 14.95
N VAL A 292 -14.66 -12.61 14.49
CA VAL A 292 -13.44 -12.25 13.77
C VAL A 292 -12.27 -12.09 14.74
N THR A 293 -12.50 -11.44 15.88
CA THR A 293 -11.50 -11.13 16.92
C THR A 293 -11.90 -11.74 18.28
N PRO A 294 -11.86 -13.09 18.44
CA PRO A 294 -12.40 -13.78 19.63
C PRO A 294 -11.58 -13.57 20.90
N HIS A 295 -10.39 -12.98 20.78
CA HIS A 295 -9.50 -12.67 21.90
C HIS A 295 -9.55 -11.19 22.31
N SER A 296 -10.34 -10.37 21.63
CA SER A 296 -10.56 -8.97 21.96
C SER A 296 -11.77 -8.80 22.90
N SER A 297 -11.62 -7.97 23.93
CA SER A 297 -12.70 -7.56 24.82
C SER A 297 -13.68 -6.60 24.12
N TYR A 298 -13.21 -5.79 23.19
CA TYR A 298 -13.93 -4.68 22.55
C TYR A 298 -15.30 -5.07 21.95
N PRO A 299 -15.45 -6.11 21.12
CA PRO A 299 -16.76 -6.45 20.57
C PRO A 299 -17.77 -6.89 21.64
N ILE A 300 -17.30 -7.62 22.65
CA ILE A 300 -18.15 -8.18 23.71
C ILE A 300 -18.53 -7.10 24.70
N SER A 301 -17.63 -6.16 25.01
CA SER A 301 -17.91 -5.01 25.88
C SER A 301 -19.00 -4.09 25.30
N ASN A 302 -19.09 -4.01 23.98
CA ASN A 302 -20.16 -3.30 23.29
C ASN A 302 -21.45 -4.12 23.13
N LEU A 303 -21.37 -5.46 23.16
CA LEU A 303 -22.50 -6.36 23.08
C LEU A 303 -23.26 -6.46 24.42
N ALA A 304 -22.54 -6.49 25.54
CA ALA A 304 -23.12 -6.61 26.88
C ALA A 304 -24.17 -5.52 27.22
N PRO A 305 -23.92 -4.21 26.93
CA PRO A 305 -24.92 -3.17 27.08
C PRO A 305 -26.16 -3.34 26.20
N LEU A 306 -26.06 -3.95 25.03
CA LEU A 306 -27.23 -4.22 24.19
C LEU A 306 -28.12 -5.28 24.81
N TYR A 307 -27.58 -6.34 25.38
CA TYR A 307 -28.33 -7.33 26.14
C TYR A 307 -29.01 -6.70 27.37
N LEU A 308 -28.34 -5.76 28.05
CA LEU A 308 -28.91 -5.01 29.15
C LEU A 308 -30.14 -4.21 28.70
N LEU A 309 -30.05 -3.47 27.60
CA LEU A 309 -31.17 -2.70 27.04
C LEU A 309 -32.34 -3.57 26.58
N GLU A 310 -32.06 -4.79 26.14
CA GLU A 310 -33.05 -5.76 25.71
C GLU A 310 -33.65 -6.55 26.90
N GLY A 311 -33.18 -6.30 28.16
CA GLY A 311 -33.60 -7.03 29.37
C GLY A 311 -33.11 -8.46 29.43
N GLN A 312 -32.11 -8.81 28.64
CA GLN A 312 -31.50 -10.15 28.57
C GLN A 312 -30.39 -10.27 29.60
N HIS A 313 -30.76 -10.45 30.86
CA HIS A 313 -29.82 -10.40 31.99
C HIS A 313 -28.74 -11.49 31.93
N GLU A 314 -29.09 -12.75 31.60
CA GLU A 314 -28.12 -13.85 31.60
C GLU A 314 -27.04 -13.66 30.49
N PRO A 315 -27.37 -13.42 29.23
CA PRO A 315 -26.38 -13.08 28.21
C PRO A 315 -25.53 -11.84 28.55
N MET A 316 -26.12 -10.85 29.21
CA MET A 316 -25.42 -9.68 29.71
C MET A 316 -24.34 -10.05 30.72
N TRP A 317 -24.71 -10.85 31.79
CA TRP A 317 -23.77 -11.29 32.83
C TRP A 317 -22.65 -12.17 32.25
N GLU A 318 -22.97 -13.09 31.36
CA GLU A 318 -21.98 -13.91 30.66
C GLU A 318 -21.01 -13.05 29.86
N SER A 319 -21.53 -12.05 29.13
CA SER A 319 -20.71 -11.12 28.37
C SER A 319 -19.76 -10.32 29.25
N TYR A 320 -20.22 -9.74 30.37
CA TYR A 320 -19.35 -8.99 31.27
C TYR A 320 -18.30 -9.89 31.97
N ARG A 321 -18.63 -11.14 32.32
CA ARG A 321 -17.62 -12.11 32.81
C ARG A 321 -16.53 -12.34 31.74
N ARG A 322 -16.96 -12.52 30.51
CA ARG A 322 -16.01 -12.73 29.40
C ARG A 322 -15.17 -11.49 29.11
N VAL A 323 -15.77 -10.30 29.15
CA VAL A 323 -15.04 -9.02 29.03
C VAL A 323 -13.96 -8.90 30.10
N GLU A 324 -14.31 -9.17 31.37
CA GLU A 324 -13.34 -9.11 32.49
C GLU A 324 -12.12 -10.02 32.23
N GLU A 325 -12.35 -11.26 31.75
CA GLU A 325 -11.27 -12.21 31.46
C GLU A 325 -10.37 -11.70 30.31
N LEU A 326 -10.99 -11.26 29.21
CA LEU A 326 -10.25 -10.80 28.01
C LEU A 326 -9.50 -9.51 28.29
N ALA A 327 -10.18 -8.52 28.84
CA ALA A 327 -9.58 -7.22 29.16
C ALA A 327 -8.44 -7.34 30.17
N HIS A 328 -8.56 -8.26 31.14
CA HIS A 328 -7.47 -8.56 32.08
C HIS A 328 -6.25 -9.13 31.36
N ALA A 329 -6.45 -10.04 30.37
CA ALA A 329 -5.36 -10.58 29.59
C ALA A 329 -4.73 -9.51 28.67
N GLU A 330 -5.53 -8.61 28.09
CA GLU A 330 -5.07 -7.50 27.28
C GLU A 330 -4.21 -6.51 28.09
N VAL A 331 -4.63 -6.16 29.30
CA VAL A 331 -3.86 -5.29 30.21
C VAL A 331 -2.50 -5.92 30.57
N LEU A 332 -2.46 -7.24 30.79
CA LEU A 332 -1.19 -7.94 31.06
C LEU A 332 -0.27 -7.99 29.83
N ALA A 333 -0.84 -8.05 28.63
CA ALA A 333 -0.09 -8.04 27.39
C ALA A 333 0.42 -6.64 27.03
N GLN A 334 -0.37 -5.60 27.31
CA GLN A 334 -0.06 -4.21 27.00
C GLN A 334 -0.53 -3.30 28.14
N VAL A 335 0.39 -2.89 29.01
CA VAL A 335 0.12 -2.16 30.25
C VAL A 335 -0.35 -0.72 30.04
N ASP A 336 -0.23 -0.17 28.84
CA ASP A 336 -0.69 1.16 28.45
C ASP A 336 -1.97 1.13 27.58
N ASN A 337 -2.62 -0.03 27.45
CA ASN A 337 -3.87 -0.16 26.72
C ASN A 337 -5.05 0.42 27.52
N TYR A 338 -5.33 1.71 27.32
CA TYR A 338 -6.45 2.40 27.93
C TYR A 338 -7.80 1.66 27.76
N TRP A 339 -8.08 1.16 26.57
CA TRP A 339 -9.38 0.55 26.25
C TRP A 339 -9.63 -0.72 27.06
N ALA A 340 -8.58 -1.53 27.26
CA ALA A 340 -8.69 -2.73 28.10
C ALA A 340 -8.97 -2.36 29.59
N TYR A 341 -8.38 -1.27 30.09
CA TYR A 341 -8.74 -0.77 31.44
C TYR A 341 -10.17 -0.27 31.50
N ALA A 342 -10.65 0.45 30.48
CA ALA A 342 -12.03 0.93 30.41
C ALA A 342 -13.02 -0.24 30.43
N ASP A 343 -12.75 -1.31 29.66
CA ASP A 343 -13.54 -2.52 29.63
C ASP A 343 -13.49 -3.27 30.97
N LEU A 344 -12.33 -3.34 31.64
CA LEU A 344 -12.20 -3.88 32.98
C LEU A 344 -13.04 -3.11 34.03
N ILE A 345 -12.99 -1.77 33.96
CA ILE A 345 -13.76 -0.93 34.88
C ILE A 345 -15.26 -1.17 34.67
N ALA A 346 -15.72 -1.09 33.42
CA ALA A 346 -17.13 -1.27 33.10
C ALA A 346 -17.65 -2.68 33.48
N SER A 347 -16.91 -3.72 33.12
CA SER A 347 -17.28 -5.10 33.42
C SER A 347 -17.31 -5.39 34.92
N ARG A 348 -16.30 -4.94 35.68
CA ARG A 348 -16.23 -5.12 37.12
C ARG A 348 -17.34 -4.39 37.85
N LEU A 349 -17.66 -3.15 37.45
CA LEU A 349 -18.78 -2.40 38.00
C LEU A 349 -20.11 -3.10 37.70
N ALA A 350 -20.34 -3.54 36.47
CA ALA A 350 -21.53 -4.30 36.13
C ALA A 350 -21.66 -5.57 36.99
N LEU A 351 -20.57 -6.29 37.23
CA LEU A 351 -20.50 -7.49 38.05
C LEU A 351 -20.52 -7.22 39.57
N GLY A 352 -20.67 -5.97 40.02
CA GLY A 352 -20.68 -5.60 41.45
C GLY A 352 -19.32 -5.62 42.14
N LYS A 353 -18.22 -5.74 41.38
CA LYS A 353 -16.83 -5.79 41.89
C LYS A 353 -16.22 -4.37 41.99
N SER A 354 -16.86 -3.50 42.76
CA SER A 354 -16.53 -2.05 42.82
C SER A 354 -15.10 -1.77 43.27
N GLU A 355 -14.58 -2.47 44.28
CA GLU A 355 -13.21 -2.32 44.77
C GLU A 355 -12.18 -2.69 43.68
N ALA A 356 -12.43 -3.78 42.96
CA ALA A 356 -11.58 -4.21 41.86
C ALA A 356 -11.62 -3.24 40.67
N ALA A 357 -12.75 -2.57 40.40
CA ALA A 357 -12.86 -1.53 39.40
C ALA A 357 -12.06 -0.27 39.79
N GLN A 358 -12.18 0.16 41.06
CA GLN A 358 -11.45 1.31 41.60
C GLN A 358 -9.92 1.07 41.58
N ALA A 359 -9.47 -0.15 41.85
CA ALA A 359 -8.06 -0.51 41.88
C ALA A 359 -7.36 -0.29 40.52
N VAL A 360 -8.07 -0.41 39.41
CA VAL A 360 -7.51 -0.18 38.06
C VAL A 360 -7.80 1.21 37.49
N LEU A 361 -8.70 1.97 38.14
CA LEU A 361 -9.12 3.29 37.66
C LEU A 361 -7.94 4.28 37.59
N GLN A 362 -7.07 4.29 38.61
CA GLN A 362 -5.96 5.23 38.66
C GLN A 362 -5.02 5.00 37.46
N VAL A 363 -4.69 3.75 37.16
CA VAL A 363 -3.86 3.40 36.00
C VAL A 363 -4.56 3.78 34.69
N ALA A 364 -5.86 3.49 34.58
CA ALA A 364 -6.66 3.89 33.40
C ALA A 364 -6.60 5.39 33.14
N LEU A 365 -6.66 6.23 34.21
CA LEU A 365 -6.57 7.67 34.10
C LEU A 365 -5.16 8.14 33.71
N GLU A 366 -4.11 7.46 34.17
CA GLU A 366 -2.71 7.76 33.82
C GLU A 366 -2.37 7.41 32.37
N VAL A 367 -2.90 6.29 31.85
CA VAL A 367 -2.66 5.86 30.46
C VAL A 367 -3.66 6.46 29.46
N SER A 368 -4.65 7.21 29.94
CA SER A 368 -5.62 7.87 29.08
C SER A 368 -4.95 8.91 28.21
N PRO A 369 -5.17 8.93 26.87
CA PRO A 369 -4.60 9.93 25.98
C PRO A 369 -4.97 11.35 26.41
N GLU A 370 -3.95 12.19 26.64
CA GLU A 370 -4.17 13.57 27.08
C GLU A 370 -4.77 14.47 25.98
N ASP A 371 -4.44 14.18 24.72
CA ASP A 371 -4.80 15.01 23.56
C ASP A 371 -6.24 14.78 23.07
N SER A 372 -6.92 13.72 23.56
CA SER A 372 -8.27 13.36 23.13
C SER A 372 -9.21 13.18 24.33
N PRO A 373 -10.34 13.89 24.41
CA PRO A 373 -11.36 13.67 25.42
C PRO A 373 -12.21 12.42 25.15
N TYR A 374 -12.16 11.88 23.94
CA TYR A 374 -13.03 10.81 23.47
C TYR A 374 -12.96 9.52 24.31
N PRO A 375 -11.78 9.01 24.71
CA PRO A 375 -11.70 7.79 25.51
C PRO A 375 -12.45 7.87 26.84
N LEU A 376 -12.24 8.93 27.61
CA LEU A 376 -12.92 9.14 28.88
C LEU A 376 -14.43 9.40 28.70
N GLN A 377 -14.83 10.11 27.64
CA GLN A 377 -16.25 10.31 27.33
C GLN A 377 -16.94 8.98 26.98
N SER A 378 -16.30 8.11 26.20
CA SER A 378 -16.84 6.79 25.87
C SER A 378 -17.04 5.91 27.09
N LEU A 379 -16.10 5.91 28.05
CA LEU A 379 -16.26 5.22 29.32
C LEU A 379 -17.42 5.82 30.13
N GLN A 380 -17.51 7.14 30.23
CA GLN A 380 -18.61 7.81 30.95
C GLN A 380 -19.98 7.49 30.34
N GLU A 381 -20.11 7.47 29.01
CA GLU A 381 -21.35 7.06 28.34
C GLU A 381 -21.75 5.62 28.74
N THR A 382 -20.79 4.68 28.73
CA THR A 382 -21.03 3.31 29.15
C THR A 382 -21.44 3.23 30.63
N LEU A 383 -20.71 3.94 31.49
CA LEU A 383 -21.03 3.96 32.94
C LEU A 383 -22.40 4.60 33.20
N SER A 384 -22.79 5.65 32.47
CA SER A 384 -24.14 6.26 32.62
C SER A 384 -25.24 5.29 32.25
N LEU A 385 -25.07 4.52 31.17
CA LEU A 385 -26.02 3.49 30.79
C LEU A 385 -26.10 2.38 31.84
N LEU A 386 -24.99 1.92 32.40
CA LEU A 386 -24.97 0.95 33.49
C LEU A 386 -25.65 1.49 34.74
N GLN A 387 -25.39 2.74 35.09
CA GLN A 387 -26.00 3.37 36.28
C GLN A 387 -27.51 3.47 36.18
N GLU A 388 -28.04 3.75 34.99
CA GLU A 388 -29.47 3.83 34.72
C GLU A 388 -30.17 2.46 34.86
N HIS A 389 -29.52 1.38 34.42
CA HIS A 389 -30.15 0.08 34.25
C HIS A 389 -29.74 -0.92 35.32
N LEU A 390 -28.72 -0.64 36.17
CA LEU A 390 -28.25 -1.49 37.27
C LEU A 390 -28.32 -0.73 38.62
N PRO A 391 -29.50 -0.61 39.24
CA PRO A 391 -29.68 0.20 40.42
C PRO A 391 -28.84 -0.24 41.63
N GLU A 392 -28.53 -1.52 41.75
CA GLU A 392 -27.68 -2.06 42.82
C GLU A 392 -26.23 -1.57 42.72
N GLN A 393 -25.74 -1.33 41.53
CA GLN A 393 -24.38 -0.87 41.23
C GLN A 393 -24.29 0.67 41.09
N ALA A 394 -25.43 1.36 41.03
CA ALA A 394 -25.52 2.78 40.70
C ALA A 394 -24.66 3.69 41.62
N ALA A 395 -24.58 3.39 42.91
CA ALA A 395 -23.74 4.17 43.84
C ALA A 395 -22.24 4.02 43.56
N ALA A 396 -21.77 2.81 43.30
CA ALA A 396 -20.36 2.52 42.99
C ALA A 396 -19.97 3.11 41.62
N ILE A 397 -20.87 3.03 40.64
CA ILE A 397 -20.69 3.64 39.31
C ILE A 397 -20.58 5.16 39.46
N GLY A 398 -21.46 5.81 40.22
CA GLY A 398 -21.42 7.25 40.44
C GLY A 398 -20.15 7.74 41.14
N GLN A 399 -19.56 6.93 42.03
CA GLN A 399 -18.25 7.23 42.61
C GLN A 399 -17.15 7.25 41.55
N VAL A 400 -17.09 6.23 40.66
CA VAL A 400 -16.09 6.15 39.58
C VAL A 400 -16.28 7.29 38.62
N GLN A 401 -17.50 7.64 38.22
CA GLN A 401 -17.78 8.79 37.33
C GLN A 401 -17.33 10.10 37.98
N SER A 402 -17.50 10.27 39.28
CA SER A 402 -17.04 11.45 40.01
C SER A 402 -15.52 11.61 39.98
N LEU A 403 -14.78 10.51 40.14
CA LEU A 403 -13.31 10.49 40.05
C LEU A 403 -12.82 10.79 38.64
N ILE A 404 -13.47 10.28 37.60
CA ILE A 404 -13.16 10.61 36.20
C ILE A 404 -13.39 12.11 35.97
N ALA A 405 -14.52 12.66 36.41
CA ALA A 405 -14.84 14.07 36.25
C ALA A 405 -13.87 14.99 37.01
N GLU A 406 -13.39 14.57 38.17
CA GLU A 406 -12.34 15.30 38.91
C GLU A 406 -11.02 15.30 38.15
N HIS A 407 -10.60 14.15 37.61
CA HIS A 407 -9.40 14.06 36.79
C HIS A 407 -9.46 14.98 35.56
N GLN A 408 -10.59 14.97 34.84
CA GLN A 408 -10.80 15.86 33.68
C GLN A 408 -10.72 17.35 34.05
N ARG A 409 -11.28 17.74 35.19
CA ARG A 409 -11.19 19.10 35.69
C ARG A 409 -9.75 19.51 36.01
N ARG A 410 -8.97 18.62 36.64
CA ARG A 410 -7.54 18.88 36.92
C ARG A 410 -6.74 19.03 35.63
N GLN A 411 -6.96 18.17 34.62
CA GLN A 411 -6.30 18.31 33.31
C GLN A 411 -6.66 19.62 32.62
N ALA A 412 -7.92 20.04 32.62
CA ALA A 412 -8.37 21.32 32.04
C ALA A 412 -7.70 22.51 32.70
N THR A 413 -7.58 22.50 34.03
CA THR A 413 -6.91 23.58 34.80
C THR A 413 -5.42 23.66 34.46
N ASN A 414 -4.72 22.50 34.41
CA ASN A 414 -3.30 22.44 34.06
C ASN A 414 -3.04 22.98 32.65
N ARG A 415 -3.88 22.62 31.67
CA ARG A 415 -3.77 23.14 30.28
C ARG A 415 -3.93 24.69 30.24
N GLN A 416 -4.89 25.23 30.99
CA GLN A 416 -5.09 26.69 31.07
C GLN A 416 -3.91 27.38 31.72
N GLU A 417 -3.28 26.77 32.73
CA GLU A 417 -2.08 27.34 33.37
C GLU A 417 -0.86 27.35 32.47
N ILE A 418 -0.66 26.21 31.70
CA ILE A 418 0.42 26.11 30.70
C ILE A 418 0.21 27.18 29.61
N ALA A 419 -1.01 27.30 29.08
CA ALA A 419 -1.35 28.30 28.05
C ALA A 419 -1.20 29.78 28.53
N ARG A 420 -1.25 30.03 29.85
CA ARG A 420 -1.00 31.35 30.41
C ARG A 420 0.48 31.67 30.65
N ARG A 421 1.33 30.66 30.68
CA ARG A 421 2.78 30.79 30.94
C ARG A 421 3.65 30.77 29.67
N GLY A 422 3.12 30.31 28.54
CA GLY A 422 3.72 30.34 27.21
C GLY A 422 3.20 31.49 26.37
#